data_407380b6f8efd51102d9d87b120caf82
#
_entry.id   407380b6f8efd51102d9d87b120caf82
#
_cell.length_a   1.000
_cell.length_b   1.000
_cell.length_c   1.000
_cell.angle_alpha   90.00
_cell.angle_beta   90.00
_cell.angle_gamma   90.00
#
_symmetry.space_group_name_H-M   'P 1'
#
loop_
_entity.id
_entity.type
_entity.pdbx_description
1 polymer ?
#
loop_
_entity_poly.entity_id
_entity_poly.type
_entity_poly.pdbx_seq_one_letter_code
_entity_poly.pdbx_strand_id
1 'polypeptide(L)'
;MYGVRAEVEATDGGRHVVCSVPLPVAPGVVWDAVSTGEGISSWFVPCALEPQVGGRIVQFADPGAPDPTTGPEAAAEAMLTATVGEITAYSPPSGSVPGEFTFEERDWMGEGIPVPPWTTSCEVADDGEGGTVLTLRSGFASGGQLAEESVDGSVSGWAHSLTVLAHRLTHRPADGVVTVHAATDPVRSSVPDLWSRVLGRLVAPAAGVGGAHGNGEATRSAEVARAGEVGGIVATESEASALIVLSAPVDGVIELYVFPAGDTPEDATSSAAVAVRAYEYVDVPGGSGAPLGAAAVDGVEPTWDSERWRGWLEGLVTD
;
A
#
# COMPACT_ATOMS: atom_id res chain seq x y z
N MET A 1 7.10 12.39 6.85
CA MET A 1 7.98 12.69 5.72
C MET A 1 7.21 13.45 4.66
N TYR A 2 6.20 12.96 3.98
CA TYR A 2 5.44 13.65 2.93
C TYR A 2 4.20 14.43 3.42
N GLY A 3 4.07 14.69 4.72
CA GLY A 3 2.91 15.39 5.29
C GLY A 3 1.63 14.53 5.32
N VAL A 4 1.74 13.22 5.17
CA VAL A 4 0.61 12.29 5.34
C VAL A 4 0.11 12.41 6.77
N ARG A 5 -1.19 12.66 6.91
CA ARG A 5 -1.91 12.66 8.18
C ARG A 5 -2.95 11.55 8.12
N ALA A 6 -3.05 10.77 9.17
CA ALA A 6 -4.03 9.70 9.29
C ALA A 6 -4.64 9.74 10.67
N GLU A 7 -5.96 9.73 10.74
CA GLU A 7 -6.71 9.72 11.98
C GLU A 7 -8.00 8.90 11.83
N VAL A 8 -8.57 8.50 12.94
CA VAL A 8 -9.87 7.82 12.94
C VAL A 8 -10.94 8.84 13.32
N GLU A 9 -11.92 9.02 12.44
CA GLU A 9 -13.11 9.80 12.70
C GLU A 9 -14.28 8.88 13.04
N ALA A 10 -14.96 9.16 14.16
CA ALA A 10 -16.22 8.53 14.53
C ALA A 10 -17.36 9.52 14.25
N THR A 11 -18.39 9.05 13.56
CA THR A 11 -19.65 9.79 13.32
C THR A 11 -20.82 9.06 13.98
N ASP A 12 -22.02 9.66 13.99
CA ASP A 12 -23.25 9.10 14.64
C ASP A 12 -23.72 7.74 14.04
N GLY A 13 -22.88 6.87 13.65
CA GLY A 13 -23.21 5.53 13.14
C GLY A 13 -22.09 4.90 12.35
N GLY A 14 -20.99 5.62 12.13
CA GLY A 14 -19.88 5.11 11.35
C GLY A 14 -18.52 5.41 11.95
N ARG A 15 -17.52 4.71 11.46
CA ARG A 15 -16.11 4.89 11.83
C ARG A 15 -15.28 4.80 10.56
N HIS A 16 -14.39 5.75 10.35
CA HIS A 16 -13.56 5.84 9.15
C HIS A 16 -12.12 6.21 9.51
N VAL A 17 -11.17 5.64 8.80
CA VAL A 17 -9.86 6.24 8.66
C VAL A 17 -9.98 7.42 7.72
N VAL A 18 -9.45 8.55 8.10
CA VAL A 18 -9.32 9.74 7.24
C VAL A 18 -7.85 10.05 7.10
N CYS A 19 -7.38 9.98 5.87
CA CYS A 19 -6.01 10.32 5.54
C CYS A 19 -5.99 11.54 4.63
N SER A 20 -5.04 12.44 4.83
CA SER A 20 -4.81 13.56 3.90
C SER A 20 -3.33 13.70 3.59
N VAL A 21 -3.02 14.09 2.36
CA VAL A 21 -1.66 14.30 1.90
C VAL A 21 -1.59 15.44 0.88
N PRO A 22 -0.71 16.44 1.09
CA PRO A 22 -0.40 17.44 0.09
C PRO A 22 0.57 16.84 -0.94
N LEU A 23 0.29 17.07 -2.23
CA LEU A 23 1.04 16.52 -3.35
C LEU A 23 1.47 17.66 -4.29
N PRO A 24 2.77 17.75 -4.70
CA PRO A 24 3.29 18.86 -5.49
C PRO A 24 3.02 18.69 -7.01
N VAL A 25 1.88 18.13 -7.35
CA VAL A 25 1.46 17.88 -8.74
C VAL A 25 0.02 18.30 -8.96
N ALA A 26 -0.35 18.58 -10.20
CA ALA A 26 -1.70 19.04 -10.55
C ALA A 26 -2.80 18.00 -10.24
N PRO A 27 -4.05 18.44 -9.95
CA PRO A 27 -5.16 17.54 -9.60
C PRO A 27 -5.43 16.43 -10.62
N GLY A 28 -5.26 16.67 -11.91
CA GLY A 28 -5.44 15.64 -12.93
C GLY A 28 -4.46 14.48 -12.81
N VAL A 29 -3.22 14.75 -12.37
CA VAL A 29 -2.19 13.74 -12.13
C VAL A 29 -2.55 12.85 -10.94
N VAL A 30 -3.03 13.47 -9.86
CA VAL A 30 -3.49 12.74 -8.67
C VAL A 30 -4.74 11.95 -8.98
N TRP A 31 -5.66 12.54 -9.76
CA TRP A 31 -6.87 11.86 -10.21
C TRP A 31 -6.56 10.56 -10.95
N ASP A 32 -5.69 10.60 -11.95
CA ASP A 32 -5.28 9.41 -12.70
C ASP A 32 -4.66 8.34 -11.77
N ALA A 33 -3.89 8.76 -10.78
CA ALA A 33 -3.27 7.84 -9.83
C ALA A 33 -4.28 7.14 -8.89
N VAL A 34 -5.41 7.78 -8.54
CA VAL A 34 -6.36 7.21 -7.58
C VAL A 34 -7.64 6.66 -8.20
N SER A 35 -7.91 6.91 -9.48
CA SER A 35 -9.17 6.56 -10.13
C SER A 35 -9.03 5.69 -11.38
N THR A 36 -7.83 5.17 -11.65
CA THR A 36 -7.57 4.19 -12.70
C THR A 36 -6.94 2.93 -12.11
N GLY A 37 -7.16 1.77 -12.75
CA GLY A 37 -6.58 0.50 -12.28
C GLY A 37 -5.05 0.55 -12.24
N GLU A 38 -4.45 1.07 -13.30
CA GLU A 38 -3.00 1.27 -13.41
C GLU A 38 -2.46 2.26 -12.37
N GLY A 39 -3.18 3.37 -12.19
CA GLY A 39 -2.84 4.37 -11.19
C GLY A 39 -2.81 3.77 -9.79
N ILE A 40 -3.87 3.08 -9.38
CA ILE A 40 -3.98 2.42 -8.05
C ILE A 40 -2.90 1.35 -7.90
N SER A 41 -2.66 0.53 -8.91
CA SER A 41 -1.63 -0.53 -8.89
C SER A 41 -0.22 0.01 -8.64
N SER A 42 0.03 1.27 -8.94
CA SER A 42 1.34 1.90 -8.81
C SER A 42 1.73 2.33 -7.39
N TRP A 43 0.82 2.24 -6.43
CA TRP A 43 1.07 2.69 -5.05
C TRP A 43 0.30 1.90 -3.99
N PHE A 44 -0.66 1.07 -4.38
CA PHE A 44 -1.49 0.30 -3.47
C PHE A 44 -1.38 -1.19 -3.79
N VAL A 45 -2.41 -1.80 -4.38
CA VAL A 45 -2.42 -3.21 -4.77
C VAL A 45 -2.71 -3.34 -6.26
N PRO A 46 -2.31 -4.43 -6.92
CA PRO A 46 -2.76 -4.68 -8.28
C PRO A 46 -4.28 -4.53 -8.37
N CYS A 47 -4.74 -3.72 -9.31
CA CYS A 47 -6.13 -3.29 -9.40
C CYS A 47 -6.61 -3.26 -10.85
N ALA A 48 -7.82 -3.76 -11.06
CA ALA A 48 -8.55 -3.57 -12.30
C ALA A 48 -9.86 -2.85 -12.00
N LEU A 49 -10.24 -1.86 -12.79
CA LEU A 49 -11.51 -1.16 -12.60
C LEU A 49 -12.14 -0.69 -13.92
N GLU A 50 -13.45 -0.54 -13.88
CA GLU A 50 -14.26 0.06 -14.94
C GLU A 50 -14.55 1.52 -14.53
N PRO A 51 -13.96 2.56 -15.18
CA PRO A 51 -13.95 3.94 -14.67
C PRO A 51 -15.28 4.66 -14.88
N GLN A 52 -16.34 4.22 -14.22
CA GLN A 52 -17.67 4.79 -14.26
C GLN A 52 -18.49 4.40 -13.03
N VAL A 53 -19.51 5.18 -12.71
CA VAL A 53 -20.51 4.81 -11.68
C VAL A 53 -21.22 3.51 -12.07
N GLY A 54 -21.35 2.58 -11.13
CA GLY A 54 -21.84 1.21 -11.35
C GLY A 54 -20.80 0.26 -11.95
N GLY A 55 -19.59 0.75 -12.27
CA GLY A 55 -18.46 -0.07 -12.70
C GLY A 55 -17.90 -0.89 -11.55
N ARG A 56 -17.17 -1.95 -11.89
CA ARG A 56 -16.51 -2.81 -10.91
C ARG A 56 -15.09 -2.31 -10.62
N ILE A 57 -14.66 -2.50 -9.38
CA ILE A 57 -13.26 -2.44 -8.96
C ILE A 57 -12.86 -3.81 -8.39
N VAL A 58 -11.71 -4.31 -8.79
CA VAL A 58 -11.16 -5.59 -8.32
C VAL A 58 -9.74 -5.33 -7.79
N GLN A 59 -9.50 -5.70 -6.55
CA GLN A 59 -8.23 -5.49 -5.85
C GLN A 59 -7.61 -6.85 -5.49
N PHE A 60 -6.37 -7.07 -5.89
CA PHE A 60 -5.63 -8.30 -5.68
C PHE A 60 -4.63 -8.11 -4.53
N ALA A 61 -5.16 -8.09 -3.31
CA ALA A 61 -4.38 -7.75 -2.11
C ALA A 61 -3.63 -8.93 -1.48
N ASP A 62 -3.98 -10.16 -1.84
CA ASP A 62 -3.35 -11.37 -1.30
C ASP A 62 -1.90 -11.52 -1.79
N PRO A 63 -0.89 -11.41 -0.90
CA PRO A 63 0.51 -11.55 -1.28
C PRO A 63 0.90 -12.99 -1.65
N GLY A 64 0.08 -13.98 -1.32
CA GLY A 64 0.26 -15.38 -1.68
C GLY A 64 -0.38 -15.75 -3.01
N ALA A 65 -1.27 -14.91 -3.55
CA ALA A 65 -1.88 -15.15 -4.85
C ALA A 65 -0.87 -14.91 -6.00
N PRO A 66 -1.00 -15.63 -7.12
CA PRO A 66 -0.19 -15.37 -8.29
C PRO A 66 -0.51 -13.97 -8.85
N ASP A 67 0.47 -13.37 -9.52
CA ASP A 67 0.27 -12.09 -10.21
C ASP A 67 -0.75 -12.26 -11.34
N PRO A 68 -1.90 -11.56 -11.29
CA PRO A 68 -2.97 -11.72 -12.30
C PRO A 68 -2.56 -11.28 -13.71
N THR A 69 -1.43 -10.58 -13.86
CA THR A 69 -0.95 -10.11 -15.18
C THR A 69 -0.13 -11.16 -15.90
N THR A 70 0.31 -12.24 -15.24
CA THR A 70 1.20 -13.26 -15.82
C THR A 70 0.46 -14.26 -16.73
N GLY A 71 -0.87 -14.27 -16.73
CA GLY A 71 -1.66 -15.09 -17.65
C GLY A 71 -3.07 -15.41 -17.13
N PRO A 72 -3.92 -16.00 -17.98
CA PRO A 72 -5.33 -16.23 -17.65
C PRO A 72 -5.52 -17.22 -16.49
N GLU A 73 -4.63 -18.19 -16.31
CA GLU A 73 -4.69 -19.16 -15.21
C GLU A 73 -4.34 -18.47 -13.87
N ALA A 74 -3.27 -17.68 -13.85
CA ALA A 74 -2.89 -16.87 -12.70
C ALA A 74 -3.98 -15.84 -12.34
N ALA A 75 -4.57 -15.18 -13.33
CA ALA A 75 -5.68 -14.26 -13.11
C ALA A 75 -6.91 -14.95 -12.49
N ALA A 76 -7.24 -16.16 -12.94
CA ALA A 76 -8.35 -16.93 -12.41
C ALA A 76 -8.10 -17.37 -10.96
N GLU A 77 -6.87 -17.75 -10.62
CA GLU A 77 -6.47 -18.11 -9.26
C GLU A 77 -6.47 -16.87 -8.33
N ALA A 78 -5.88 -15.76 -8.77
CA ALA A 78 -5.88 -14.50 -8.02
C ALA A 78 -7.29 -13.98 -7.73
N MET A 79 -8.26 -14.24 -8.61
CA MET A 79 -9.67 -13.87 -8.38
C MET A 79 -10.32 -14.60 -7.21
N LEU A 80 -9.79 -15.74 -6.74
CA LEU A 80 -10.36 -16.48 -5.60
C LEU A 80 -10.21 -15.72 -4.27
N THR A 81 -9.19 -14.86 -4.18
CA THR A 81 -8.88 -14.07 -2.98
C THR A 81 -9.00 -12.56 -3.23
N ALA A 82 -9.43 -12.15 -4.43
CA ALA A 82 -9.60 -10.75 -4.77
C ALA A 82 -10.81 -10.13 -4.08
N THR A 83 -10.67 -8.88 -3.65
CA THR A 83 -11.78 -8.08 -3.18
C THR A 83 -12.46 -7.39 -4.35
N VAL A 84 -13.79 -7.47 -4.40
CA VAL A 84 -14.60 -6.88 -5.48
C VAL A 84 -15.53 -5.82 -4.92
N GLY A 85 -15.46 -4.61 -5.49
CA GLY A 85 -16.32 -3.50 -5.15
C GLY A 85 -17.11 -2.95 -6.34
N GLU A 86 -18.04 -2.07 -6.04
CA GLU A 86 -18.83 -1.29 -7.01
C GLU A 86 -18.50 0.19 -6.86
N ILE A 87 -18.21 0.87 -7.97
CA ILE A 87 -17.95 2.32 -7.98
C ILE A 87 -19.27 3.07 -7.81
N THR A 88 -19.40 3.85 -6.74
CA THR A 88 -20.60 4.61 -6.40
C THR A 88 -20.51 6.09 -6.76
N ALA A 89 -19.27 6.66 -6.86
CA ALA A 89 -19.04 8.00 -7.39
C ALA A 89 -17.79 8.00 -8.29
N TYR A 90 -17.86 8.72 -9.40
CA TYR A 90 -16.75 8.91 -10.33
C TYR A 90 -16.90 10.26 -11.03
N SER A 91 -16.22 11.28 -10.53
CA SER A 91 -16.29 12.65 -11.02
C SER A 91 -14.90 13.26 -11.07
N PRO A 92 -14.27 13.41 -12.24
CA PRO A 92 -12.95 14.04 -12.37
C PRO A 92 -12.94 15.49 -11.86
N PRO A 93 -11.81 15.97 -11.34
CA PRO A 93 -11.67 17.37 -10.92
C PRO A 93 -11.86 18.32 -12.11
N SER A 94 -12.57 19.45 -11.90
CA SER A 94 -12.84 20.42 -12.94
C SER A 94 -12.81 21.85 -12.40
N GLY A 95 -11.82 22.63 -12.81
CA GLY A 95 -11.58 23.96 -12.28
C GLY A 95 -11.39 23.92 -10.76
N SER A 96 -12.25 24.63 -10.02
CA SER A 96 -12.23 24.63 -8.55
C SER A 96 -13.10 23.53 -7.91
N VAL A 97 -13.73 22.68 -8.71
CA VAL A 97 -14.57 21.57 -8.21
C VAL A 97 -13.64 20.37 -7.96
N PRO A 98 -13.57 19.85 -6.70
CA PRO A 98 -12.80 18.64 -6.41
C PRO A 98 -13.27 17.44 -7.21
N GLY A 99 -12.34 16.55 -7.54
CA GLY A 99 -12.68 15.22 -8.07
C GLY A 99 -13.14 14.31 -6.95
N GLU A 100 -14.08 13.40 -7.25
CA GLU A 100 -14.60 12.41 -6.31
C GLU A 100 -14.57 11.02 -6.93
N PHE A 101 -13.91 10.08 -6.26
CA PHE A 101 -13.91 8.65 -6.58
C PHE A 101 -14.30 7.87 -5.34
N THR A 102 -15.39 7.10 -5.41
CA THR A 102 -15.90 6.32 -4.27
C THR A 102 -16.31 4.93 -4.74
N PHE A 103 -16.00 3.92 -3.96
CA PHE A 103 -16.46 2.55 -4.17
C PHE A 103 -16.86 1.87 -2.86
N GLU A 104 -17.68 0.84 -2.96
CA GLU A 104 -18.17 0.03 -1.86
C GLU A 104 -17.83 -1.44 -2.08
N GLU A 105 -17.31 -2.09 -1.04
CA GLU A 105 -17.00 -3.51 -0.97
C GLU A 105 -17.98 -4.17 0.00
N ARG A 106 -18.84 -5.04 -0.49
CA ARG A 106 -19.94 -5.62 0.32
C ARG A 106 -19.51 -6.87 1.06
N ASP A 107 -18.73 -7.72 0.42
CA ASP A 107 -18.31 -9.03 0.93
C ASP A 107 -16.81 -9.05 1.30
N TRP A 108 -16.29 -7.91 1.80
CA TRP A 108 -14.87 -7.74 2.11
C TRP A 108 -14.33 -8.68 3.20
N MET A 109 -15.21 -9.28 4.02
CA MET A 109 -14.87 -10.32 5.00
C MET A 109 -15.13 -11.75 4.49
N GLY A 110 -15.61 -11.88 3.25
CA GLY A 110 -16.05 -13.14 2.66
C GLY A 110 -17.56 -13.27 2.51
N GLU A 111 -17.98 -14.04 1.53
CA GLU A 111 -19.40 -14.23 1.19
C GLU A 111 -20.21 -14.77 2.38
N GLY A 112 -21.35 -14.15 2.66
CA GLY A 112 -22.30 -14.57 3.69
C GLY A 112 -21.95 -14.14 5.12
N ILE A 113 -20.86 -13.42 5.33
CA ILE A 113 -20.56 -12.81 6.63
C ILE A 113 -21.32 -11.49 6.76
N PRO A 114 -22.18 -11.32 7.76
CA PRO A 114 -23.05 -10.15 7.88
C PRO A 114 -22.29 -8.94 8.43
N VAL A 115 -21.51 -8.30 7.59
CA VAL A 115 -20.79 -7.06 7.89
C VAL A 115 -21.36 -5.91 7.03
N PRO A 116 -21.31 -4.65 7.52
CA PRO A 116 -21.68 -3.51 6.69
C PRO A 116 -20.70 -3.36 5.51
N PRO A 117 -21.14 -2.76 4.39
CA PRO A 117 -20.25 -2.46 3.28
C PRO A 117 -19.08 -1.59 3.74
N TRP A 118 -17.88 -1.92 3.28
CA TRP A 118 -16.72 -1.07 3.42
C TRP A 118 -16.73 -0.04 2.30
N THR A 119 -16.70 1.25 2.66
CA THR A 119 -16.69 2.35 1.69
C THR A 119 -15.32 3.01 1.69
N THR A 120 -14.74 3.18 0.51
CA THR A 120 -13.53 3.98 0.33
C THR A 120 -13.79 5.11 -0.65
N SER A 121 -13.46 6.34 -0.25
CA SER A 121 -13.60 7.54 -1.08
C SER A 121 -12.29 8.31 -1.14
N CYS A 122 -12.00 8.89 -2.31
CA CYS A 122 -10.90 9.81 -2.56
C CYS A 122 -11.47 11.14 -3.05
N GLU A 123 -11.12 12.23 -2.38
CA GLU A 123 -11.36 13.60 -2.83
C GLU A 123 -10.04 14.21 -3.30
N VAL A 124 -10.02 14.75 -4.52
CA VAL A 124 -8.86 15.36 -5.16
C VAL A 124 -9.13 16.84 -5.36
N ALA A 125 -8.56 17.70 -4.51
CA ALA A 125 -8.77 19.13 -4.51
C ALA A 125 -7.51 19.91 -4.88
N ASP A 126 -7.65 20.96 -5.68
CA ASP A 126 -6.58 21.93 -5.96
C ASP A 126 -6.21 22.67 -4.66
N ASP A 127 -4.92 22.81 -4.36
CA ASP A 127 -4.43 23.51 -3.15
C ASP A 127 -4.36 25.05 -3.34
N GLY A 128 -4.63 25.53 -4.53
CA GLY A 128 -4.54 26.95 -4.90
C GLY A 128 -3.11 27.45 -5.18
N GLU A 129 -2.10 26.61 -5.03
CA GLU A 129 -0.68 26.94 -5.24
C GLU A 129 -0.05 26.11 -6.39
N GLY A 130 -0.87 25.35 -7.09
CA GLY A 130 -0.47 24.50 -8.23
C GLY A 130 -0.19 23.05 -7.85
N GLY A 131 -0.43 22.69 -6.62
CA GLY A 131 -0.43 21.33 -6.08
C GLY A 131 -1.84 20.81 -5.84
N THR A 132 -1.93 19.72 -5.09
CA THR A 132 -3.18 19.01 -4.81
C THR A 132 -3.21 18.57 -3.37
N VAL A 133 -4.38 18.63 -2.73
CA VAL A 133 -4.66 17.91 -1.48
C VAL A 133 -5.50 16.69 -1.85
N LEU A 134 -4.98 15.51 -1.58
CA LEU A 134 -5.74 14.26 -1.62
C LEU A 134 -6.25 13.95 -0.23
N THR A 135 -7.57 13.71 -0.11
CA THR A 135 -8.20 13.19 1.09
C THR A 135 -8.80 11.82 0.80
N LEU A 136 -8.35 10.81 1.52
CA LEU A 136 -8.90 9.46 1.48
C LEU A 136 -9.69 9.21 2.76
N ARG A 137 -10.90 8.68 2.62
CA ARG A 137 -11.76 8.25 3.72
C ARG A 137 -12.16 6.79 3.49
N SER A 138 -11.93 5.91 4.47
CA SER A 138 -12.16 4.48 4.33
C SER A 138 -12.74 3.89 5.61
N GLY A 139 -13.83 3.15 5.51
CA GLY A 139 -14.51 2.57 6.68
C GLY A 139 -16.00 2.30 6.46
N PHE A 140 -16.81 2.48 7.50
CA PHE A 140 -18.23 2.12 7.49
C PHE A 140 -19.14 3.29 7.87
N ALA A 141 -20.32 3.35 7.24
CA ALA A 141 -21.40 4.24 7.66
C ALA A 141 -22.13 3.72 8.90
N SER A 142 -22.08 2.41 9.20
CA SER A 142 -22.62 1.81 10.41
C SER A 142 -21.81 0.55 10.72
N GLY A 143 -21.62 0.21 12.01
CA GLY A 143 -20.81 -0.95 12.32
C GLY A 143 -21.00 -1.45 13.75
N GLY A 144 -20.35 -2.55 14.08
CA GLY A 144 -20.20 -3.13 15.41
C GLY A 144 -18.72 -3.27 15.73
N GLN A 145 -18.42 -3.96 16.82
CA GLN A 145 -17.04 -4.11 17.33
C GLN A 145 -16.04 -4.59 16.25
N LEU A 146 -16.40 -5.57 15.43
CA LEU A 146 -15.55 -6.09 14.36
C LEU A 146 -15.20 -5.00 13.33
N ALA A 147 -16.18 -4.16 12.97
CA ALA A 147 -15.98 -3.06 12.06
C ALA A 147 -15.03 -1.99 12.66
N GLU A 148 -15.19 -1.69 13.96
CA GLU A 148 -14.34 -0.74 14.66
C GLU A 148 -12.88 -1.22 14.71
N GLU A 149 -12.66 -2.49 15.07
CA GLU A 149 -11.32 -3.10 15.11
C GLU A 149 -10.66 -3.11 13.72
N SER A 150 -11.43 -3.37 12.65
CA SER A 150 -10.92 -3.36 11.28
C SER A 150 -10.49 -1.96 10.82
N VAL A 151 -11.24 -0.92 11.18
CA VAL A 151 -10.88 0.47 10.87
C VAL A 151 -9.58 0.85 11.60
N ASP A 152 -9.48 0.56 12.90
CA ASP A 152 -8.27 0.87 13.67
C ASP A 152 -7.03 0.15 13.11
N GLY A 153 -7.19 -1.11 12.69
CA GLY A 153 -6.11 -1.87 12.04
C GLY A 153 -5.69 -1.35 10.67
N SER A 154 -6.54 -0.61 9.96
CA SER A 154 -6.25 -0.11 8.61
C SER A 154 -5.52 1.24 8.57
N VAL A 155 -5.40 1.95 9.70
CA VAL A 155 -4.80 3.31 9.77
C VAL A 155 -3.37 3.31 9.24
N SER A 156 -2.53 2.40 9.74
CA SER A 156 -1.13 2.33 9.32
C SER A 156 -0.99 1.90 7.86
N GLY A 157 -1.82 0.97 7.39
CA GLY A 157 -1.83 0.53 5.99
C GLY A 157 -2.13 1.68 5.04
N TRP A 158 -3.17 2.46 5.29
CA TRP A 158 -3.48 3.65 4.47
C TRP A 158 -2.41 4.72 4.54
N ALA A 159 -1.83 4.97 5.73
CA ALA A 159 -0.73 5.93 5.87
C ALA A 159 0.51 5.50 5.08
N HIS A 160 0.85 4.21 5.08
CA HIS A 160 1.94 3.66 4.29
C HIS A 160 1.67 3.79 2.79
N SER A 161 0.51 3.35 2.33
CA SER A 161 0.13 3.40 0.91
C SER A 161 0.15 4.84 0.37
N LEU A 162 -0.41 5.80 1.12
CA LEU A 162 -0.34 7.21 0.73
C LEU A 162 1.08 7.79 0.80
N THR A 163 1.97 7.24 1.62
CA THR A 163 3.39 7.61 1.62
C THR A 163 4.10 7.12 0.36
N VAL A 164 3.76 5.90 -0.14
CA VAL A 164 4.23 5.40 -1.45
C VAL A 164 3.78 6.31 -2.58
N LEU A 165 2.48 6.65 -2.61
CA LEU A 165 1.92 7.58 -3.60
C LEU A 165 2.63 8.93 -3.57
N ALA A 166 2.80 9.51 -2.38
CA ALA A 166 3.44 10.81 -2.21
C ALA A 166 4.92 10.78 -2.62
N HIS A 167 5.64 9.71 -2.28
CA HIS A 167 7.02 9.52 -2.73
C HIS A 167 7.11 9.50 -4.25
N ARG A 168 6.29 8.64 -4.89
CA ARG A 168 6.23 8.52 -6.35
C ARG A 168 5.94 9.85 -7.01
N LEU A 169 4.83 10.51 -6.64
CA LEU A 169 4.40 11.75 -7.29
C LEU A 169 5.34 12.94 -7.03
N THR A 170 6.13 12.89 -5.94
CA THR A 170 7.13 13.94 -5.66
C THR A 170 8.42 13.74 -6.43
N HIS A 171 8.89 12.50 -6.56
CA HIS A 171 10.24 12.22 -7.07
C HIS A 171 10.25 11.54 -8.45
N ARG A 172 9.18 10.82 -8.79
CA ARG A 172 9.08 9.99 -10.00
C ARG A 172 7.71 10.10 -10.69
N PRO A 173 7.19 11.32 -10.91
CA PRO A 173 5.83 11.50 -11.41
C PRO A 173 5.60 10.95 -12.82
N ALA A 174 6.64 10.84 -13.64
CA ALA A 174 6.57 10.39 -15.03
C ALA A 174 7.01 8.93 -15.24
N ASP A 175 7.55 8.27 -14.20
CA ASP A 175 8.09 6.92 -14.33
C ASP A 175 6.97 5.88 -14.27
N GLY A 176 7.14 4.78 -15.00
CA GLY A 176 6.34 3.58 -14.81
C GLY A 176 6.64 2.93 -13.47
N VAL A 177 5.76 2.07 -13.02
CA VAL A 177 5.95 1.28 -11.80
C VAL A 177 5.71 -0.18 -12.12
N VAL A 178 6.67 -1.03 -11.77
CA VAL A 178 6.46 -2.47 -11.72
C VAL A 178 6.26 -2.85 -10.26
N THR A 179 5.13 -3.48 -9.97
CA THR A 179 4.79 -3.93 -8.62
C THR A 179 5.01 -5.43 -8.50
N VAL A 180 5.77 -5.83 -7.51
CA VAL A 180 6.05 -7.25 -7.21
C VAL A 180 5.61 -7.57 -5.79
N HIS A 181 4.92 -8.69 -5.63
CA HIS A 181 4.57 -9.24 -4.33
C HIS A 181 5.33 -10.54 -4.09
N ALA A 182 5.77 -10.74 -2.85
CA ALA A 182 6.31 -12.01 -2.41
C ALA A 182 6.04 -12.21 -0.92
N ALA A 183 5.88 -13.46 -0.51
CA ALA A 183 5.72 -13.84 0.89
C ALA A 183 6.50 -15.11 1.19
N THR A 184 6.91 -15.28 2.45
CA THR A 184 7.48 -16.54 2.94
C THR A 184 6.37 -17.55 3.22
N ASP A 185 6.75 -18.82 3.30
CA ASP A 185 5.91 -19.80 3.97
C ASP A 185 5.68 -19.40 5.44
N PRO A 186 4.55 -19.82 6.06
CA PRO A 186 4.29 -19.57 7.46
C PRO A 186 5.38 -20.16 8.37
N VAL A 187 5.86 -19.37 9.32
CA VAL A 187 6.78 -19.82 10.35
C VAL A 187 6.08 -19.83 11.71
N ARG A 188 6.45 -20.77 12.59
CA ARG A 188 5.91 -20.85 13.95
C ARG A 188 6.47 -19.70 14.80
N SER A 189 5.74 -18.61 14.86
CA SER A 189 6.10 -17.40 15.60
C SER A 189 4.86 -16.51 15.76
N SER A 190 4.79 -15.73 16.82
CA SER A 190 3.81 -14.63 16.88
C SER A 190 4.21 -13.50 15.93
N VAL A 191 3.25 -12.67 15.50
CA VAL A 191 3.52 -11.50 14.67
C VAL A 191 4.55 -10.56 15.32
N PRO A 192 4.43 -10.18 16.62
CA PRO A 192 5.41 -9.30 17.26
C PRO A 192 6.82 -9.90 17.35
N ASP A 193 6.93 -11.21 17.63
CA ASP A 193 8.24 -11.87 17.73
C ASP A 193 8.92 -11.95 16.35
N LEU A 194 8.16 -12.32 15.32
CA LEU A 194 8.67 -12.37 13.96
C LEU A 194 9.07 -10.98 13.47
N TRP A 195 8.25 -9.97 13.72
CA TRP A 195 8.56 -8.58 13.37
C TRP A 195 9.85 -8.09 14.05
N SER A 196 10.01 -8.34 15.34
CA SER A 196 11.22 -8.00 16.08
C SER A 196 12.48 -8.65 15.50
N ARG A 197 12.36 -9.89 15.02
CA ARG A 197 13.45 -10.63 14.36
C ARG A 197 13.80 -9.99 13.02
N VAL A 198 12.79 -9.69 12.20
CA VAL A 198 12.95 -9.04 10.89
C VAL A 198 13.62 -7.68 11.04
N LEU A 199 13.13 -6.84 11.93
CA LEU A 199 13.72 -5.51 12.21
C LEU A 199 15.16 -5.62 12.69
N GLY A 200 15.47 -6.57 13.58
CA GLY A 200 16.83 -6.77 14.08
C GLY A 200 17.84 -7.13 12.99
N ARG A 201 17.37 -7.63 11.84
CA ARG A 201 18.23 -7.94 10.68
C ARG A 201 18.27 -6.83 9.64
N LEU A 202 17.20 -6.02 9.58
CA LEU A 202 17.14 -4.89 8.64
C LEU A 202 17.90 -3.67 9.14
N VAL A 203 17.79 -3.39 10.44
CA VAL A 203 18.36 -2.19 11.04
C VAL A 203 19.70 -2.52 11.65
N ALA A 204 20.76 -2.33 10.88
CA ALA A 204 22.10 -2.31 11.46
C ALA A 204 22.21 -1.09 12.40
N PRO A 205 22.65 -1.24 13.66
CA PRO A 205 22.88 -0.09 14.51
C PRO A 205 23.83 0.86 13.80
N ALA A 206 23.40 2.11 13.57
CA ALA A 206 24.26 3.14 13.00
C ALA A 206 25.51 3.26 13.85
N ALA A 207 26.65 2.84 13.32
CA ALA A 207 27.94 2.93 14.01
C ALA A 207 28.24 4.42 14.23
N GLY A 208 27.98 4.91 15.43
CA GLY A 208 28.54 6.16 15.94
C GLY A 208 27.72 7.43 15.74
N VAL A 209 26.50 7.50 16.27
CA VAL A 209 25.94 8.79 16.74
C VAL A 209 25.44 8.58 18.17
N GLY A 210 26.35 8.76 19.10
CA GLY A 210 26.00 8.91 20.51
C GLY A 210 25.41 10.28 20.74
N GLY A 211 24.25 10.33 21.39
CA GLY A 211 23.90 11.60 22.01
C GLY A 211 22.42 11.91 22.14
N ALA A 212 22.05 11.97 23.39
CA ALA A 212 21.04 12.80 24.01
C ALA A 212 19.58 12.30 24.00
N HIS A 213 19.19 11.78 25.16
CA HIS A 213 17.81 11.71 25.63
C HIS A 213 17.17 13.12 25.64
N GLY A 214 16.13 13.26 24.86
CA GLY A 214 15.21 14.39 24.91
C GLY A 214 13.80 13.87 24.65
N ASN A 215 12.91 14.08 25.63
CA ASN A 215 11.49 13.79 25.51
C ASN A 215 10.86 14.70 24.44
N GLY A 216 10.55 14.14 23.31
CA GLY A 216 9.85 14.75 22.20
C GLY A 216 9.73 13.69 21.12
N GLU A 217 8.62 13.65 20.40
CA GLU A 217 8.38 12.73 19.28
C GLU A 217 9.67 12.58 18.46
N ALA A 218 10.31 11.43 18.62
CA ALA A 218 11.56 11.16 17.96
C ALA A 218 11.24 10.89 16.49
N THR A 219 11.40 11.91 15.66
CA THR A 219 11.77 11.71 14.27
C THR A 219 13.09 10.93 14.32
N ARG A 220 13.02 9.59 14.33
CA ARG A 220 14.21 8.77 14.22
C ARG A 220 14.92 9.18 12.94
N SER A 221 16.13 9.65 13.08
CA SER A 221 17.02 9.91 11.96
C SER A 221 16.97 8.69 11.05
N ALA A 222 16.74 8.90 9.76
CA ALA A 222 16.57 7.86 8.76
C ALA A 222 17.53 6.68 8.99
N GLU A 223 16.99 5.59 9.54
CA GLU A 223 17.79 4.39 9.81
C GLU A 223 18.06 3.70 8.48
N VAL A 224 19.31 3.39 8.23
CA VAL A 224 19.72 2.71 6.99
C VAL A 224 19.35 1.25 7.13
N ALA A 225 18.30 0.82 6.41
CA ALA A 225 18.00 -0.59 6.25
C ALA A 225 19.08 -1.23 5.37
N ARG A 226 19.68 -2.31 5.84
CA ARG A 226 20.63 -3.08 5.05
C ARG A 226 20.54 -4.55 5.42
N ALA A 227 20.09 -5.38 4.47
CA ALA A 227 20.07 -6.83 4.61
C ALA A 227 20.53 -7.47 3.30
N GLY A 228 21.73 -7.99 3.27
CA GLY A 228 22.31 -8.56 2.06
C GLY A 228 22.48 -7.50 0.95
N GLU A 229 21.83 -7.74 -0.19
CA GLU A 229 21.85 -6.85 -1.36
C GLU A 229 20.85 -5.69 -1.25
N VAL A 230 19.88 -5.76 -0.33
CA VAL A 230 18.85 -4.72 -0.15
C VAL A 230 19.38 -3.64 0.77
N GLY A 231 19.29 -2.41 0.34
CA GLY A 231 19.66 -1.23 1.10
C GLY A 231 18.73 -0.07 0.82
N GLY A 232 18.42 0.72 1.83
CA GLY A 232 17.51 1.85 1.73
C GLY A 232 17.38 2.63 3.02
N ILE A 233 16.39 3.50 3.08
CA ILE A 233 16.07 4.34 4.25
C ILE A 233 14.68 3.99 4.73
N VAL A 234 14.52 3.65 6.00
CA VAL A 234 13.20 3.45 6.61
C VAL A 234 12.45 4.77 6.64
N ALA A 235 11.37 4.86 5.90
CA ALA A 235 10.53 6.05 5.81
C ALA A 235 9.49 6.11 6.92
N THR A 236 8.85 4.98 7.21
CA THR A 236 7.89 4.80 8.30
C THR A 236 7.99 3.39 8.87
N GLU A 237 7.59 3.22 10.12
CA GLU A 237 7.54 1.95 10.83
C GLU A 237 6.27 1.88 11.67
N SER A 238 5.66 0.70 11.77
CA SER A 238 4.56 0.39 12.65
C SER A 238 4.86 -0.87 13.48
N GLU A 239 3.88 -1.38 14.22
CA GLU A 239 4.03 -2.58 15.07
C GLU A 239 4.32 -3.87 14.28
N ALA A 240 4.01 -3.92 12.99
CA ALA A 240 4.16 -5.10 12.15
C ALA A 240 4.56 -4.79 10.69
N SER A 241 4.91 -3.54 10.38
CA SER A 241 5.31 -3.17 9.03
C SER A 241 6.29 -2.01 8.98
N ALA A 242 7.05 -1.91 7.90
CA ALA A 242 7.91 -0.77 7.60
C ALA A 242 7.86 -0.44 6.10
N LEU A 243 7.93 0.85 5.80
CA LEU A 243 8.12 1.36 4.45
C LEU A 243 9.59 1.77 4.27
N ILE A 244 10.24 1.22 3.25
CA ILE A 244 11.66 1.47 2.98
C ILE A 244 11.79 2.05 1.57
N VAL A 245 12.38 3.24 1.49
CA VAL A 245 12.81 3.82 0.21
C VAL A 245 14.13 3.17 -0.16
N LEU A 246 14.16 2.43 -1.26
CA LEU A 246 15.31 1.66 -1.70
C LEU A 246 16.37 2.53 -2.35
N SER A 247 17.62 2.14 -2.13
CA SER A 247 18.79 2.61 -2.87
C SER A 247 19.52 1.47 -3.59
N ALA A 248 19.14 0.23 -3.30
CA ALA A 248 19.59 -1.01 -3.96
C ALA A 248 18.60 -2.15 -3.57
N PRO A 249 18.38 -3.15 -4.42
CA PRO A 249 18.98 -3.35 -5.76
C PRO A 249 18.32 -2.53 -6.85
N VAL A 250 17.17 -1.94 -6.55
CA VAL A 250 16.32 -1.18 -7.49
C VAL A 250 16.07 0.23 -6.95
N ASP A 251 15.70 1.15 -7.80
CA ASP A 251 15.14 2.44 -7.40
C ASP A 251 13.64 2.26 -7.18
N GLY A 252 13.18 2.50 -5.97
CA GLY A 252 11.79 2.20 -5.65
C GLY A 252 11.46 2.31 -4.17
N VAL A 253 10.33 1.73 -3.81
CA VAL A 253 9.87 1.64 -2.42
C VAL A 253 9.42 0.21 -2.16
N ILE A 254 9.72 -0.30 -0.97
CA ILE A 254 9.09 -1.54 -0.49
C ILE A 254 8.27 -1.28 0.76
N GLU A 255 7.13 -1.94 0.84
CA GLU A 255 6.40 -2.17 2.07
C GLU A 255 6.73 -3.59 2.54
N LEU A 256 7.30 -3.70 3.72
CA LEU A 256 7.60 -4.96 4.37
C LEU A 256 6.65 -5.13 5.55
N TYR A 257 5.98 -6.26 5.67
CA TYR A 257 5.01 -6.48 6.73
C TYR A 257 4.94 -7.93 7.16
N VAL A 258 4.55 -8.14 8.43
CA VAL A 258 4.31 -9.45 9.04
C VAL A 258 2.82 -9.58 9.30
N PHE A 259 2.25 -10.72 8.95
CA PHE A 259 0.84 -11.01 9.11
C PHE A 259 0.61 -12.39 9.73
N PRO A 260 -0.52 -12.61 10.43
CA PRO A 260 -0.91 -13.92 10.91
C PRO A 260 -1.10 -14.88 9.73
N ALA A 261 -0.56 -16.09 9.82
CA ALA A 261 -0.64 -17.07 8.75
C ALA A 261 -0.94 -18.46 9.34
N GLY A 262 -1.90 -19.17 8.75
CA GLY A 262 -2.29 -20.51 9.17
C GLY A 262 -3.67 -20.87 8.65
N ASP A 263 -3.93 -22.18 8.50
CA ASP A 263 -5.18 -22.68 7.92
C ASP A 263 -6.38 -22.59 8.89
N THR A 264 -6.11 -22.33 10.17
CA THR A 264 -7.15 -22.17 11.20
C THR A 264 -6.91 -20.91 12.06
N PRO A 265 -7.95 -20.36 12.72
CA PRO A 265 -7.77 -19.23 13.63
C PRO A 265 -6.78 -19.51 14.78
N GLU A 266 -6.66 -20.79 15.20
CA GLU A 266 -5.73 -21.21 16.24
C GLU A 266 -4.29 -21.23 15.72
N ASP A 267 -4.07 -21.68 14.48
CA ASP A 267 -2.78 -21.61 13.80
C ASP A 267 -2.35 -20.16 13.54
N ALA A 268 -3.28 -19.30 13.14
CA ALA A 268 -3.02 -17.89 12.90
C ALA A 268 -2.52 -17.11 14.13
N THR A 269 -2.77 -17.60 15.36
CA THR A 269 -2.20 -17.02 16.59
C THR A 269 -0.79 -17.51 16.90
N SER A 270 -0.36 -18.61 16.30
CA SER A 270 0.92 -19.29 16.56
C SER A 270 1.85 -19.35 15.35
N SER A 271 1.39 -18.88 14.20
CA SER A 271 2.15 -18.85 12.95
C SER A 271 1.99 -17.50 12.27
N ALA A 272 3.07 -17.00 11.69
CA ALA A 272 3.10 -15.75 10.96
C ALA A 272 3.97 -15.90 9.71
N ALA A 273 3.72 -15.05 8.72
CA ALA A 273 4.54 -14.94 7.52
C ALA A 273 5.01 -13.50 7.32
N VAL A 274 6.10 -13.34 6.57
CA VAL A 274 6.62 -12.03 6.16
C VAL A 274 6.31 -11.85 4.69
N ALA A 275 5.81 -10.69 4.33
CA ALA A 275 5.62 -10.33 2.93
C ALA A 275 6.29 -9.00 2.58
N VAL A 276 6.60 -8.87 1.31
CA VAL A 276 7.06 -7.63 0.69
C VAL A 276 6.15 -7.27 -0.47
N ARG A 277 5.83 -5.99 -0.56
CA ARG A 277 5.29 -5.36 -1.76
C ARG A 277 6.32 -4.36 -2.26
N ALA A 278 6.89 -4.64 -3.41
CA ALA A 278 7.91 -3.82 -4.03
C ALA A 278 7.33 -3.00 -5.18
N TYR A 279 7.63 -1.72 -5.20
CA TYR A 279 7.28 -0.77 -6.26
C TYR A 279 8.59 -0.29 -6.90
N GLU A 280 8.98 -0.93 -7.99
CA GLU A 280 10.16 -0.59 -8.77
C GLU A 280 9.83 0.50 -9.77
N TYR A 281 10.57 1.62 -9.75
CA TYR A 281 10.42 2.70 -10.71
C TYR A 281 11.23 2.41 -11.95
N VAL A 282 10.60 2.49 -13.12
CA VAL A 282 11.19 2.17 -14.41
C VAL A 282 11.02 3.33 -15.39
N ASP A 283 12.08 3.64 -16.12
CA ASP A 283 12.02 4.66 -17.18
C ASP A 283 11.13 4.15 -18.33
N VAL A 284 10.10 4.93 -18.67
CA VAL A 284 9.27 4.65 -19.84
C VAL A 284 9.83 5.42 -21.06
N PRO A 285 10.36 4.72 -22.07
CA PRO A 285 10.88 5.39 -23.26
C PRO A 285 9.81 6.21 -23.98
N GLY A 286 10.00 7.52 -24.12
CA GLY A 286 9.08 8.42 -24.79
C GLY A 286 8.06 9.11 -23.89
N GLY A 287 8.14 8.97 -22.57
CA GLY A 287 7.16 9.40 -21.57
C GLY A 287 7.08 10.89 -21.25
N SER A 288 7.44 11.80 -22.15
CA SER A 288 7.12 13.21 -21.97
C SER A 288 5.67 13.49 -22.36
N GLY A 289 4.72 13.19 -21.46
CA GLY A 289 3.32 13.56 -21.62
C GLY A 289 2.31 12.43 -21.78
N ALA A 290 2.70 11.17 -21.56
CA ALA A 290 1.71 10.11 -21.36
C ALA A 290 0.97 10.34 -20.04
N PRO A 291 -0.36 10.11 -19.97
CA PRO A 291 -1.08 10.15 -18.70
C PRO A 291 -0.42 9.19 -17.71
N LEU A 292 -0.34 9.58 -16.44
CA LEU A 292 0.27 8.89 -15.32
C LEU A 292 -0.48 7.61 -14.91
N GLY A 293 -1.00 6.89 -15.84
CA GLY A 293 -1.65 5.63 -15.75
C GLY A 293 -0.97 4.59 -16.62
N ALA A 294 0.28 4.81 -16.98
CA ALA A 294 0.98 3.78 -17.72
C ALA A 294 1.12 2.56 -16.83
N ALA A 295 0.38 1.58 -17.20
CA ALA A 295 0.33 0.19 -16.81
C ALA A 295 1.67 -0.35 -16.32
N ALA A 296 1.63 -1.46 -15.64
CA ALA A 296 2.69 -2.45 -15.75
C ALA A 296 3.24 -2.33 -17.17
N VAL A 297 4.44 -1.75 -17.28
CA VAL A 297 4.99 -1.37 -18.60
C VAL A 297 5.10 -2.64 -19.40
N ASP A 298 4.18 -2.83 -20.36
CA ASP A 298 4.08 -4.06 -21.13
C ASP A 298 5.46 -4.46 -21.63
N GLY A 299 5.97 -5.59 -21.18
CA GLY A 299 7.26 -6.12 -21.56
C GLY A 299 8.48 -5.62 -20.77
N VAL A 300 8.30 -4.88 -19.68
CA VAL A 300 9.37 -4.59 -18.69
C VAL A 300 9.28 -5.61 -17.58
N GLU A 301 10.29 -6.45 -17.47
CA GLU A 301 10.40 -7.37 -16.35
C GLU A 301 11.02 -6.65 -15.14
N PRO A 302 10.58 -6.97 -13.89
CA PRO A 302 11.18 -6.41 -12.69
C PRO A 302 12.65 -6.84 -12.58
N THR A 303 13.49 -5.99 -12.02
CA THR A 303 14.89 -6.34 -11.72
C THR A 303 14.97 -7.48 -10.71
N TRP A 304 14.04 -7.50 -9.77
CA TRP A 304 13.81 -8.61 -8.84
C TRP A 304 12.38 -9.12 -8.99
N ASP A 305 12.26 -10.36 -9.45
CA ASP A 305 10.98 -11.07 -9.49
C ASP A 305 10.53 -11.55 -8.09
N SER A 306 9.34 -12.13 -8.01
CA SER A 306 8.77 -12.62 -6.75
C SER A 306 9.60 -13.74 -6.11
N GLU A 307 10.29 -14.56 -6.90
CA GLU A 307 11.14 -15.65 -6.39
C GLU A 307 12.39 -15.09 -5.69
N ARG A 308 13.02 -14.07 -6.27
CA ARG A 308 14.19 -13.43 -5.69
C ARG A 308 13.82 -12.64 -4.42
N TRP A 309 12.69 -11.94 -4.41
CA TRP A 309 12.19 -11.29 -3.20
C TRP A 309 11.87 -12.31 -2.11
N ARG A 310 11.24 -13.45 -2.46
CA ARG A 310 10.95 -14.54 -1.51
C ARG A 310 12.25 -15.07 -0.90
N GLY A 311 13.25 -15.39 -1.70
CA GLY A 311 14.54 -15.86 -1.20
C GLY A 311 15.23 -14.88 -0.25
N TRP A 312 15.08 -13.56 -0.49
CA TRP A 312 15.56 -12.53 0.43
C TRP A 312 14.78 -12.53 1.75
N LEU A 313 13.44 -12.61 1.71
CA LEU A 313 12.59 -12.69 2.89
C LEU A 313 12.91 -13.94 3.74
N GLU A 314 13.11 -15.09 3.11
CA GLU A 314 13.50 -16.32 3.78
C GLU A 314 14.81 -16.15 4.56
N GLY A 315 15.76 -15.39 3.99
CA GLY A 315 16.98 -14.98 4.68
C GLY A 315 16.74 -14.10 5.91
N LEU A 316 15.63 -13.38 5.99
CA LEU A 316 15.26 -12.58 7.17
C LEU A 316 14.60 -13.41 8.29
N VAL A 317 14.02 -14.56 7.98
CA VAL A 317 13.27 -15.38 8.94
C VAL A 317 14.00 -16.66 9.39
N THR A 318 14.93 -17.17 8.59
CA THR A 318 15.78 -18.32 8.96
C THR A 318 16.89 -17.89 9.91
N ASP A 319 17.21 -18.74 10.88
CA ASP A 319 18.23 -18.51 11.94
C ASP A 319 19.67 -18.40 11.40
#